data_dfb7bafffe8c62a564c1f54bb4ddb205
#
_entry.id   dfb7bafffe8c62a564c1f54bb4ddb205
#
_cell.length_a   1.000
_cell.length_b   1.000
_cell.length_c   1.000
_cell.angle_alpha   90.00
_cell.angle_beta   90.00
_cell.angle_gamma   90.00
#
_symmetry.space_group_name_H-M   'P 1'
#
loop_
_entity.id
_entity.type
_entity.pdbx_description
1 polymer ?
#
loop_
_entity_poly.entity_id
_entity_poly.type
_entity_poly.pdbx_seq_one_letter_code
_entity_poly.pdbx_strand_id
1 'polypeptide(L)'
;RDDVESRGLGDVYKRQIEAPLVGFCVRSRLGTMFPLLDGGRTANLKFEQTGVKFATPTVNKINAFGEEDDVAGRMLMIERLGGILKYNDVADKVFRSNLCMIDLHFPRMLGEMLRVMHLDGISKVSDLTEAIKQINPLKIKDELIHKHSYYEYKMKQFLMALALGMRPAKIFNGIDSAISGFLFVNGNGEVLCYQKADRQVFADFLFVNSRFEKSSTEKDKYGYLERENGVYYFKLNLKIGLLKR
;
A
#
# COMPACT_ATOMS: atom_id res chain seq x y z
N ARG A 1 -5.79 16.30 -55.69
CA ARG A 1 -6.05 17.00 -54.39
C ARG A 1 -7.12 16.28 -53.54
N ASP A 2 -7.87 15.33 -54.13
CA ASP A 2 -8.95 14.61 -53.47
C ASP A 2 -8.52 13.33 -52.73
N ASP A 3 -7.28 12.88 -52.96
CA ASP A 3 -6.79 11.61 -52.38
C ASP A 3 -6.30 11.67 -50.91
N VAL A 4 -6.07 12.87 -50.38
CA VAL A 4 -5.54 13.01 -48.99
C VAL A 4 -6.65 13.11 -47.98
N GLU A 5 -7.81 13.68 -48.33
CA GLU A 5 -8.96 13.79 -47.40
C GLU A 5 -9.71 12.47 -47.22
N SER A 6 -9.72 11.62 -48.25
CA SER A 6 -10.39 10.29 -48.13
C SER A 6 -9.61 9.29 -47.26
N ARG A 7 -8.28 9.40 -47.20
CA ARG A 7 -7.45 8.54 -46.33
C ARG A 7 -7.64 8.88 -44.84
N GLY A 8 -7.78 10.15 -44.47
CA GLY A 8 -8.01 10.56 -43.07
C GLY A 8 -9.36 10.10 -42.51
N LEU A 9 -10.41 10.19 -43.29
CA LEU A 9 -11.75 9.74 -42.90
C LEU A 9 -11.86 8.21 -42.82
N GLY A 10 -11.19 7.48 -43.70
CA GLY A 10 -11.16 6.03 -43.68
C GLY A 10 -10.47 5.46 -42.45
N ASP A 11 -9.39 6.09 -41.97
CA ASP A 11 -8.66 5.67 -40.78
C ASP A 11 -9.42 6.01 -39.48
N VAL A 12 -10.15 7.12 -39.46
CA VAL A 12 -11.04 7.47 -38.32
C VAL A 12 -12.21 6.50 -38.24
N TYR A 13 -12.81 6.15 -39.37
CA TYR A 13 -13.92 5.17 -39.43
C TYR A 13 -13.46 3.75 -39.06
N LYS A 14 -12.29 3.30 -39.54
CA LYS A 14 -11.73 2.00 -39.14
C LYS A 14 -11.47 1.93 -37.62
N ARG A 15 -10.97 2.99 -37.00
CA ARG A 15 -10.76 3.03 -35.54
C ARG A 15 -12.07 3.05 -34.74
N GLN A 16 -13.16 3.51 -35.33
CA GLN A 16 -14.49 3.49 -34.70
C GLN A 16 -15.22 2.15 -34.84
N ILE A 17 -14.86 1.34 -35.86
CA ILE A 17 -15.50 0.04 -36.13
C ILE A 17 -14.75 -1.11 -35.41
N GLU A 18 -13.46 -0.97 -35.11
CA GLU A 18 -12.76 -1.93 -34.28
C GLU A 18 -13.26 -1.81 -32.85
N ALA A 19 -13.94 -2.86 -32.36
CA ALA A 19 -14.35 -2.93 -30.97
C ALA A 19 -13.14 -2.67 -30.08
N PRO A 20 -13.18 -1.70 -29.17
CA PRO A 20 -12.03 -1.39 -28.34
C PRO A 20 -11.64 -2.65 -27.56
N LEU A 21 -10.35 -3.00 -27.56
CA LEU A 21 -9.80 -4.06 -26.75
C LEU A 21 -10.14 -3.77 -25.29
N VAL A 22 -11.01 -4.61 -24.70
CA VAL A 22 -11.52 -4.47 -23.34
C VAL A 22 -10.63 -5.31 -22.43
N GLY A 23 -9.79 -4.66 -21.61
CA GLY A 23 -8.90 -5.32 -20.66
C GLY A 23 -9.45 -5.27 -19.24
N PHE A 24 -9.66 -6.43 -18.62
CA PHE A 24 -10.03 -6.55 -17.21
C PHE A 24 -8.89 -7.14 -16.39
N CYS A 25 -8.67 -6.60 -15.20
CA CYS A 25 -7.86 -7.28 -14.19
C CYS A 25 -8.72 -8.35 -13.52
N VAL A 26 -8.41 -9.62 -13.78
CA VAL A 26 -9.12 -10.75 -13.17
C VAL A 26 -8.42 -11.16 -11.89
N ARG A 27 -9.18 -11.29 -10.81
CA ARG A 27 -8.71 -11.77 -9.53
C ARG A 27 -9.60 -12.89 -9.01
N SER A 28 -8.99 -13.99 -8.59
CA SER A 28 -9.68 -15.16 -8.06
C SER A 28 -9.65 -15.15 -6.54
N ARG A 29 -10.78 -15.44 -5.92
CA ARG A 29 -10.97 -15.60 -4.47
C ARG A 29 -11.04 -17.08 -4.07
N LEU A 30 -10.39 -17.96 -4.82
CA LEU A 30 -10.39 -19.40 -4.58
C LEU A 30 -9.52 -19.81 -3.38
N GLY A 31 -8.62 -18.92 -2.91
CA GLY A 31 -7.77 -19.15 -1.74
C GLY A 31 -8.32 -18.57 -0.44
N THR A 32 -7.60 -18.82 0.66
CA THR A 32 -7.95 -18.28 1.99
C THR A 32 -7.84 -16.76 2.10
N MET A 33 -7.01 -16.15 1.25
CA MET A 33 -6.75 -14.71 1.24
C MET A 33 -6.65 -14.18 -0.20
N PHE A 34 -7.03 -12.94 -0.36
CA PHE A 34 -6.94 -12.24 -1.64
C PHE A 34 -5.97 -11.05 -1.51
N PRO A 35 -4.67 -11.21 -1.83
CA PRO A 35 -3.73 -10.12 -1.72
C PRO A 35 -3.97 -9.07 -2.81
N LEU A 36 -4.25 -7.82 -2.41
CA LEU A 36 -4.12 -6.66 -3.27
C LEU A 36 -2.65 -6.29 -3.44
N LEU A 37 -1.89 -6.36 -2.35
CA LEU A 37 -0.47 -6.13 -2.28
C LEU A 37 0.21 -7.23 -1.47
N ASP A 38 1.14 -7.95 -2.08
CA ASP A 38 2.10 -8.85 -1.43
C ASP A 38 3.43 -8.68 -2.16
N GLY A 39 4.21 -7.70 -1.72
CA GLY A 39 5.46 -7.32 -2.37
C GLY A 39 6.70 -7.95 -1.73
N GLY A 40 6.52 -8.75 -0.69
CA GLY A 40 7.64 -9.27 0.08
C GLY A 40 8.55 -8.15 0.56
N ARG A 41 9.86 -8.34 0.49
CA ARG A 41 10.87 -7.35 0.94
C ARG A 41 10.81 -6.01 0.23
N THR A 42 10.29 -5.94 -1.00
CA THR A 42 10.17 -4.68 -1.75
C THR A 42 9.11 -3.75 -1.16
N ALA A 43 8.18 -4.29 -0.36
CA ALA A 43 7.15 -3.52 0.32
C ALA A 43 7.54 -3.11 1.75
N ASN A 44 8.81 -3.15 2.12
CA ASN A 44 9.29 -2.71 3.43
C ASN A 44 9.44 -1.19 3.51
N LEU A 45 8.93 -0.62 4.60
CA LEU A 45 9.12 0.77 4.98
C LEU A 45 10.15 0.84 6.13
N LYS A 46 11.05 1.81 6.08
CA LYS A 46 12.20 1.96 7.00
C LYS A 46 11.93 3.05 8.02
N PHE A 47 12.26 2.74 9.26
CA PHE A 47 12.26 3.67 10.39
C PHE A 47 13.67 3.76 10.95
N GLU A 48 14.21 4.94 11.03
CA GLU A 48 15.49 5.21 11.66
C GLU A 48 15.33 5.16 13.17
N GLN A 49 16.20 4.41 13.84
CA GLN A 49 16.31 4.41 15.28
C GLN A 49 17.10 5.65 15.72
N THR A 50 16.42 6.54 16.43
CA THR A 50 16.95 7.79 16.98
C THR A 50 16.77 7.82 18.51
N GLY A 51 17.07 8.94 19.15
CA GLY A 51 17.08 9.03 20.61
C GLY A 51 18.35 8.43 21.21
N VAL A 52 18.21 7.50 22.15
CA VAL A 52 19.35 6.81 22.76
C VAL A 52 20.06 5.94 21.73
N LYS A 53 21.39 6.06 21.62
CA LYS A 53 22.20 5.20 20.77
C LYS A 53 22.36 3.82 21.41
N PHE A 54 21.93 2.78 20.73
CA PHE A 54 22.06 1.42 21.21
C PHE A 54 23.42 0.82 20.87
N ALA A 55 24.04 0.18 21.87
CA ALA A 55 25.19 -0.69 21.65
C ALA A 55 24.73 -2.03 21.04
N THR A 56 25.61 -2.71 20.32
CA THR A 56 25.32 -4.01 19.69
C THR A 56 24.70 -5.04 20.63
N PRO A 57 25.13 -5.21 21.90
CA PRO A 57 24.48 -6.14 22.82
C PRO A 57 23.00 -5.79 23.11
N THR A 58 22.67 -4.50 23.19
CA THR A 58 21.29 -4.02 23.38
C THR A 58 20.44 -4.33 22.16
N VAL A 59 20.97 -4.09 20.96
CA VAL A 59 20.28 -4.42 19.70
C VAL A 59 20.01 -5.93 19.60
N ASN A 60 20.99 -6.77 19.95
CA ASN A 60 20.81 -8.21 19.96
C ASN A 60 19.72 -8.66 20.94
N LYS A 61 19.61 -8.03 22.12
CA LYS A 61 18.53 -8.30 23.09
C LYS A 61 17.16 -7.87 22.53
N ILE A 62 17.09 -6.72 21.88
CA ILE A 62 15.84 -6.26 21.23
C ILE A 62 15.43 -7.24 20.14
N ASN A 63 16.34 -7.63 19.27
CA ASN A 63 16.05 -8.52 18.15
C ASN A 63 15.68 -9.95 18.60
N ALA A 64 16.18 -10.39 19.75
CA ALA A 64 15.84 -11.68 20.36
C ALA A 64 14.61 -11.61 21.27
N PHE A 65 13.94 -10.46 21.38
CA PHE A 65 12.80 -10.29 22.26
C PHE A 65 11.53 -10.88 21.63
N GLY A 66 10.79 -11.63 22.46
CA GLY A 66 9.52 -12.23 22.07
C GLY A 66 9.67 -13.40 21.08
N GLU A 67 8.54 -13.82 20.55
CA GLU A 67 8.49 -14.79 19.45
C GLU A 67 8.91 -14.15 18.13
N GLU A 68 9.13 -14.96 17.10
CA GLU A 68 9.61 -14.48 15.79
C GLU A 68 8.74 -13.36 15.22
N ASP A 69 7.42 -13.45 15.37
CA ASP A 69 6.46 -12.48 14.85
C ASP A 69 6.10 -11.35 15.84
N ASP A 70 6.77 -11.27 17.01
CA ASP A 70 6.51 -10.23 18.02
C ASP A 70 7.17 -8.88 17.65
N VAL A 71 6.73 -8.35 16.51
CA VAL A 71 7.18 -7.04 16.02
C VAL A 71 6.79 -5.91 16.99
N ALA A 72 5.58 -5.97 17.53
CA ALA A 72 5.07 -4.97 18.48
C ALA A 72 5.89 -4.94 19.77
N GLY A 73 6.21 -6.11 20.34
CA GLY A 73 7.03 -6.23 21.55
C GLY A 73 8.43 -5.63 21.36
N ARG A 74 9.05 -5.88 20.19
CA ARG A 74 10.34 -5.26 19.86
C ARG A 74 10.26 -3.75 19.71
N MET A 75 9.19 -3.21 19.08
CA MET A 75 8.96 -1.77 18.98
C MET A 75 8.80 -1.13 20.37
N LEU A 76 7.98 -1.72 21.23
CA LEU A 76 7.77 -1.24 22.60
C LEU A 76 9.07 -1.33 23.44
N MET A 77 9.87 -2.37 23.23
CA MET A 77 11.17 -2.49 23.91
C MET A 77 12.14 -1.39 23.48
N ILE A 78 12.17 -1.04 22.19
CA ILE A 78 12.95 0.10 21.69
C ILE A 78 12.54 1.38 22.42
N GLU A 79 11.25 1.66 22.51
CA GLU A 79 10.71 2.85 23.17
C GLU A 79 11.03 2.87 24.68
N ARG A 80 10.86 1.75 25.39
CA ARG A 80 11.20 1.61 26.82
C ARG A 80 12.67 1.87 27.12
N LEU A 81 13.55 1.57 26.18
CA LEU A 81 14.98 1.84 26.27
C LEU A 81 15.39 3.26 25.84
N GLY A 82 14.41 4.13 25.55
CA GLY A 82 14.63 5.52 25.15
C GLY A 82 14.96 5.69 23.66
N GLY A 83 14.78 4.65 22.86
CA GLY A 83 14.87 4.75 21.39
C GLY A 83 13.59 5.29 20.81
N ILE A 84 13.70 5.95 19.66
CA ILE A 84 12.58 6.50 18.89
C ILE A 84 12.67 5.96 17.48
N LEU A 85 11.61 5.36 16.98
CA LEU A 85 11.49 4.93 15.59
C LEU A 85 10.87 6.06 14.76
N LYS A 86 11.68 6.73 13.97
CA LYS A 86 11.27 7.82 13.10
C LYS A 86 11.17 7.33 11.66
N TYR A 87 10.01 7.55 11.01
CA TYR A 87 9.88 7.22 9.59
C TYR A 87 11.03 7.84 8.77
N ASN A 88 11.71 7.03 8.01
CA ASN A 88 12.83 7.44 7.17
C ASN A 88 12.47 7.40 5.68
N ASP A 89 12.23 6.20 5.12
CA ASP A 89 11.95 6.03 3.70
C ASP A 89 11.30 4.66 3.42
N VAL A 90 11.05 4.36 2.15
CA VAL A 90 10.73 3.02 1.64
C VAL A 90 12.04 2.31 1.30
N ALA A 91 12.17 1.04 1.65
CA ALA A 91 13.41 0.28 1.43
C ALA A 91 13.73 0.12 -0.07
N ASP A 92 12.70 -0.08 -0.89
CA ASP A 92 12.86 -0.22 -2.35
C ASP A 92 12.58 1.10 -3.07
N LYS A 93 13.51 1.51 -3.95
CA LYS A 93 13.43 2.79 -4.67
C LYS A 93 12.29 2.84 -5.70
N VAL A 94 11.98 1.69 -6.34
CA VAL A 94 10.89 1.61 -7.33
C VAL A 94 9.56 1.75 -6.59
N PHE A 95 9.39 1.02 -5.49
CA PHE A 95 8.17 1.14 -4.69
C PHE A 95 8.00 2.55 -4.11
N ARG A 96 9.09 3.15 -3.62
CA ARG A 96 9.06 4.56 -3.20
C ARG A 96 8.52 5.48 -4.28
N SER A 97 9.06 5.37 -5.49
CA SER A 97 8.62 6.19 -6.63
C SER A 97 7.16 5.96 -6.98
N ASN A 98 6.69 4.70 -6.95
CA ASN A 98 5.31 4.35 -7.20
C ASN A 98 4.35 4.97 -6.17
N LEU A 99 4.73 4.94 -4.88
CA LEU A 99 3.95 5.57 -3.82
C LEU A 99 3.91 7.09 -3.96
N CYS A 100 5.01 7.71 -4.37
CA CYS A 100 5.09 9.15 -4.63
C CYS A 100 4.21 9.59 -5.82
N MET A 101 3.85 8.68 -6.74
CA MET A 101 2.85 8.96 -7.78
C MET A 101 1.44 9.19 -7.21
N ILE A 102 1.15 8.64 -6.04
CA ILE A 102 -0.10 8.91 -5.32
C ILE A 102 -0.02 10.28 -4.63
N ASP A 103 1.06 10.49 -3.86
CA ASP A 103 1.38 11.74 -3.18
C ASP A 103 2.81 11.65 -2.60
N LEU A 104 3.55 12.77 -2.59
CA LEU A 104 4.93 12.80 -2.08
C LEU A 104 5.04 12.42 -0.59
N HIS A 105 3.99 12.68 0.19
CA HIS A 105 3.93 12.36 1.62
C HIS A 105 3.23 11.03 1.91
N PHE A 106 2.69 10.37 0.89
CA PHE A 106 1.94 9.13 1.05
C PHE A 106 2.76 7.99 1.67
N PRO A 107 4.06 7.80 1.32
CA PRO A 107 4.88 6.79 1.98
C PRO A 107 4.96 6.96 3.50
N ARG A 108 5.05 8.20 4.00
CA ARG A 108 5.05 8.50 5.44
C ARG A 108 3.71 8.16 6.09
N MET A 109 2.61 8.47 5.42
CA MET A 109 1.27 8.08 5.89
C MET A 109 1.17 6.56 6.07
N LEU A 110 1.60 5.78 5.07
CA LEU A 110 1.62 4.32 5.16
C LEU A 110 2.51 3.80 6.29
N GLY A 111 3.66 4.43 6.50
CA GLY A 111 4.56 4.11 7.61
C GLY A 111 3.87 4.22 8.96
N GLU A 112 3.16 5.32 9.21
CA GLU A 112 2.43 5.49 10.46
C GLU A 112 1.22 4.52 10.56
N MET A 113 0.54 4.22 9.47
CA MET A 113 -0.51 3.18 9.46
C MET A 113 0.05 1.81 9.86
N LEU A 114 1.25 1.44 9.40
CA LEU A 114 1.91 0.19 9.80
C LEU A 114 2.27 0.19 11.30
N ARG A 115 2.70 1.32 11.85
CA ARG A 115 2.96 1.44 13.30
C ARG A 115 1.68 1.19 14.10
N VAL A 116 0.59 1.86 13.74
CA VAL A 116 -0.73 1.68 14.37
C VAL A 116 -1.20 0.23 14.24
N MET A 117 -1.04 -0.39 13.08
CA MET A 117 -1.41 -1.80 12.90
C MET A 117 -0.66 -2.72 13.89
N HIS A 118 0.64 -2.52 14.05
CA HIS A 118 1.43 -3.39 14.93
C HIS A 118 1.20 -3.08 16.42
N LEU A 119 1.10 -1.81 16.81
CA LEU A 119 1.00 -1.41 18.22
C LEU A 119 -0.44 -1.52 18.77
N ASP A 120 -1.42 -1.12 17.98
CA ASP A 120 -2.82 -1.04 18.41
C ASP A 120 -3.68 -2.20 17.88
N GLY A 121 -3.12 -3.05 16.99
CA GLY A 121 -3.83 -4.20 16.43
C GLY A 121 -4.91 -3.84 15.41
N ILE A 122 -5.02 -2.57 15.00
CA ILE A 122 -6.00 -2.13 14.00
C ILE A 122 -5.54 -2.60 12.62
N SER A 123 -6.39 -3.31 11.89
CA SER A 123 -6.01 -3.88 10.58
C SER A 123 -6.87 -3.42 9.41
N LYS A 124 -8.16 -3.11 9.61
CA LYS A 124 -9.02 -2.62 8.54
C LYS A 124 -8.53 -1.27 8.03
N VAL A 125 -8.50 -1.10 6.71
CA VAL A 125 -8.01 0.13 6.08
C VAL A 125 -8.84 1.35 6.47
N SER A 126 -10.16 1.23 6.56
CA SER A 126 -11.05 2.30 7.04
C SER A 126 -10.68 2.77 8.44
N ASP A 127 -10.51 1.82 9.36
CA ASP A 127 -10.25 2.10 10.78
C ASP A 127 -8.83 2.66 10.97
N LEU A 128 -7.84 2.10 10.24
CA LEU A 128 -6.47 2.64 10.20
C LEU A 128 -6.45 4.07 9.67
N THR A 129 -7.25 4.36 8.64
CA THR A 129 -7.32 5.70 8.05
C THR A 129 -7.90 6.71 9.04
N GLU A 130 -8.92 6.31 9.80
CA GLU A 130 -9.48 7.17 10.84
C GLU A 130 -8.48 7.38 11.99
N ALA A 131 -7.77 6.33 12.44
CA ALA A 131 -6.73 6.44 13.45
C ALA A 131 -5.59 7.39 12.99
N ILE A 132 -5.16 7.30 11.73
CA ILE A 132 -4.15 8.20 11.16
C ILE A 132 -4.65 9.64 11.05
N LYS A 133 -5.92 9.85 10.78
CA LYS A 133 -6.52 11.20 10.78
C LYS A 133 -6.42 11.85 12.17
N GLN A 134 -6.63 11.07 13.24
CA GLN A 134 -6.48 11.56 14.61
C GLN A 134 -5.02 11.87 14.97
N ILE A 135 -4.07 11.02 14.56
CA ILE A 135 -2.63 11.22 14.77
C ILE A 135 -2.10 12.39 13.94
N ASN A 136 -2.66 12.58 12.76
CA ASN A 136 -2.31 13.63 11.79
C ASN A 136 -0.79 13.76 11.51
N PRO A 137 -0.12 12.68 11.05
CA PRO A 137 1.34 12.67 10.87
C PRO A 137 1.83 13.68 9.84
N LEU A 138 0.96 14.14 8.94
CA LEU A 138 1.28 15.13 7.92
C LEU A 138 1.05 16.56 8.40
N LYS A 139 0.57 16.74 9.62
CA LYS A 139 0.29 18.05 10.24
C LYS A 139 -0.62 18.91 9.36
N ILE A 140 -1.66 18.31 8.81
CA ILE A 140 -2.71 19.04 8.10
C ILE A 140 -3.43 19.91 9.13
N LYS A 141 -3.75 21.17 8.78
CA LYS A 141 -4.48 22.06 9.67
C LYS A 141 -5.82 21.46 10.06
N ASP A 142 -6.19 21.54 11.33
CA ASP A 142 -7.40 20.91 11.88
C ASP A 142 -8.67 21.34 11.13
N GLU A 143 -8.77 22.61 10.75
CA GLU A 143 -9.88 23.10 9.95
C GLU A 143 -10.02 22.40 8.59
N LEU A 144 -8.92 21.95 7.99
CA LEU A 144 -8.88 21.28 6.69
C LEU A 144 -9.10 19.78 6.84
N ILE A 145 -8.53 19.16 7.88
CA ILE A 145 -8.63 17.71 8.09
C ILE A 145 -10.08 17.25 8.32
N HIS A 146 -10.92 18.13 8.90
CA HIS A 146 -12.34 17.87 9.09
C HIS A 146 -13.21 18.18 7.87
N LYS A 147 -12.76 19.09 7.00
CA LYS A 147 -13.49 19.50 5.77
C LYS A 147 -13.13 18.65 4.56
N HIS A 148 -11.90 18.14 4.50
CA HIS A 148 -11.38 17.37 3.38
C HIS A 148 -11.05 15.95 3.82
N SER A 149 -11.56 14.96 3.11
CA SER A 149 -11.25 13.54 3.33
C SER A 149 -9.86 13.18 2.78
N TYR A 150 -8.82 13.95 3.12
CA TYR A 150 -7.49 13.84 2.54
C TYR A 150 -6.91 12.42 2.67
N TYR A 151 -6.85 11.89 3.91
CA TYR A 151 -6.28 10.57 4.18
C TYR A 151 -7.07 9.45 3.50
N GLU A 152 -8.40 9.53 3.54
CA GLU A 152 -9.29 8.59 2.87
C GLU A 152 -9.12 8.66 1.34
N TYR A 153 -9.11 9.86 0.77
CA TYR A 153 -8.93 10.07 -0.66
C TYR A 153 -7.62 9.46 -1.15
N LYS A 154 -6.49 9.72 -0.47
CA LYS A 154 -5.19 9.18 -0.84
C LYS A 154 -5.14 7.66 -0.72
N MET A 155 -5.76 7.11 0.33
CA MET A 155 -5.84 5.66 0.50
C MET A 155 -6.69 5.00 -0.60
N LYS A 156 -7.83 5.58 -0.97
CA LYS A 156 -8.66 5.11 -2.09
C LYS A 156 -7.88 5.14 -3.41
N GLN A 157 -7.14 6.23 -3.70
CA GLN A 157 -6.30 6.30 -4.90
C GLN A 157 -5.25 5.19 -4.94
N PHE A 158 -4.61 4.91 -3.82
CA PHE A 158 -3.62 3.84 -3.72
C PHE A 158 -4.22 2.44 -3.93
N LEU A 159 -5.33 2.14 -3.26
CA LEU A 159 -6.02 0.86 -3.43
C LEU A 159 -6.48 0.64 -4.88
N MET A 160 -6.97 1.69 -5.53
CA MET A 160 -7.32 1.67 -6.95
C MET A 160 -6.09 1.39 -7.83
N ALA A 161 -4.97 2.08 -7.58
CA ALA A 161 -3.73 1.85 -8.33
C ALA A 161 -3.24 0.40 -8.18
N LEU A 162 -3.31 -0.18 -6.97
CA LEU A 162 -2.98 -1.59 -6.73
C LEU A 162 -3.93 -2.55 -7.47
N ALA A 163 -5.23 -2.30 -7.41
CA ALA A 163 -6.23 -3.12 -8.07
C ALA A 163 -6.03 -3.09 -9.60
N LEU A 164 -5.70 -1.94 -10.15
CA LEU A 164 -5.57 -1.71 -11.60
C LEU A 164 -4.15 -1.94 -12.14
N GLY A 165 -3.21 -2.40 -11.33
CA GLY A 165 -1.95 -2.92 -11.86
C GLY A 165 -0.66 -2.43 -11.21
N MET A 166 -0.67 -1.46 -10.29
CA MET A 166 0.54 -1.08 -9.56
C MET A 166 1.12 -2.30 -8.81
N ARG A 167 2.44 -2.47 -8.92
CA ARG A 167 3.19 -3.52 -8.21
C ARG A 167 4.45 -2.91 -7.59
N PRO A 168 4.88 -3.34 -6.38
CA PRO A 168 6.07 -2.78 -5.74
C PRO A 168 7.33 -2.88 -6.59
N ALA A 169 7.57 -4.03 -7.20
CA ALA A 169 8.79 -4.30 -7.95
C ALA A 169 8.78 -3.82 -9.42
N LYS A 170 7.72 -3.13 -9.88
CA LYS A 170 7.61 -2.63 -11.25
C LYS A 170 7.31 -1.14 -11.25
N ILE A 171 7.98 -0.40 -12.12
CA ILE A 171 7.73 1.03 -12.31
C ILE A 171 6.26 1.22 -12.71
N PHE A 172 5.56 2.04 -11.94
CA PHE A 172 4.20 2.47 -12.21
C PHE A 172 4.24 3.86 -12.85
N ASN A 173 3.69 3.98 -14.04
CA ASN A 173 3.66 5.22 -14.82
C ASN A 173 2.32 5.98 -14.72
N GLY A 174 1.47 5.60 -13.78
CA GLY A 174 0.13 6.20 -13.61
C GLY A 174 -0.92 5.66 -14.59
N ILE A 175 -0.55 4.71 -15.46
CA ILE A 175 -1.47 4.09 -16.41
C ILE A 175 -2.00 2.79 -15.84
N ASP A 176 -3.31 2.67 -15.78
CA ASP A 176 -3.98 1.45 -15.35
C ASP A 176 -3.71 0.31 -16.37
N SER A 177 -3.20 -0.82 -15.89
CA SER A 177 -2.99 -2.00 -16.75
C SER A 177 -4.31 -2.64 -17.18
N ALA A 178 -5.38 -2.44 -16.39
CA ALA A 178 -6.73 -2.87 -16.69
C ALA A 178 -7.54 -1.69 -17.26
N ILE A 179 -7.70 -1.66 -18.58
CA ILE A 179 -8.30 -0.52 -19.28
C ILE A 179 -9.81 -0.40 -18.96
N SER A 180 -10.50 -1.51 -18.72
CA SER A 180 -11.97 -1.54 -18.64
C SER A 180 -12.50 -1.80 -17.23
N GLY A 181 -11.78 -2.46 -16.37
CA GLY A 181 -12.25 -2.69 -15.01
C GLY A 181 -11.63 -3.90 -14.30
N PHE A 182 -12.36 -4.43 -13.36
CA PHE A 182 -11.92 -5.45 -12.44
C PHE A 182 -12.97 -6.55 -12.28
N LEU A 183 -12.55 -7.80 -12.36
CA LEU A 183 -13.38 -8.97 -12.16
C LEU A 183 -12.93 -9.73 -10.91
N PHE A 184 -13.83 -9.90 -9.95
CA PHE A 184 -13.66 -10.80 -8.82
C PHE A 184 -14.39 -12.11 -9.09
N VAL A 185 -13.69 -13.22 -9.00
CA VAL A 185 -14.28 -14.55 -9.05
C VAL A 185 -14.29 -15.13 -7.64
N ASN A 186 -15.45 -15.30 -7.06
CA ASN A 186 -15.65 -15.92 -5.75
C ASN A 186 -15.52 -17.44 -5.82
N GLY A 187 -15.24 -18.10 -4.67
CA GLY A 187 -15.12 -19.55 -4.59
C GLY A 187 -16.41 -20.33 -4.90
N ASN A 188 -17.57 -19.68 -4.85
CA ASN A 188 -18.88 -20.23 -5.25
C ASN A 188 -19.18 -20.06 -6.76
N GLY A 189 -18.21 -19.56 -7.54
CA GLY A 189 -18.35 -19.29 -8.98
C GLY A 189 -19.03 -17.96 -9.32
N GLU A 190 -19.43 -17.17 -8.33
CA GLU A 190 -20.00 -15.85 -8.54
C GLU A 190 -18.93 -14.86 -9.03
N VAL A 191 -19.28 -14.05 -10.02
CA VAL A 191 -18.39 -13.05 -10.60
C VAL A 191 -18.94 -11.66 -10.33
N LEU A 192 -18.16 -10.85 -9.62
CA LEU A 192 -18.41 -9.43 -9.43
C LEU A 192 -17.58 -8.63 -10.44
N CYS A 193 -18.25 -7.80 -11.23
CA CYS A 193 -17.62 -6.94 -12.23
C CYS A 193 -17.74 -5.47 -11.80
N TYR A 194 -16.57 -4.79 -11.68
CA TYR A 194 -16.51 -3.34 -11.52
C TYR A 194 -15.94 -2.74 -12.79
N GLN A 195 -16.72 -1.92 -13.46
CA GLN A 195 -16.28 -1.18 -14.65
C GLN A 195 -15.52 0.08 -14.24
N LYS A 196 -14.64 0.55 -15.12
CA LYS A 196 -13.87 1.78 -14.87
C LYS A 196 -14.77 3.02 -14.69
N ALA A 197 -15.97 3.00 -15.29
CA ALA A 197 -16.98 4.03 -15.11
C ALA A 197 -17.48 4.12 -13.67
N ASP A 198 -17.49 3.00 -12.93
CA ASP A 198 -17.94 2.91 -11.53
C ASP A 198 -16.78 3.15 -10.54
N ARG A 199 -15.80 3.97 -10.92
CA ARG A 199 -14.53 4.17 -10.18
C ARG A 199 -14.75 4.51 -8.71
N GLN A 200 -15.72 5.38 -8.41
CA GLN A 200 -15.99 5.79 -7.02
C GLN A 200 -16.54 4.61 -6.21
N VAL A 201 -17.53 3.91 -6.73
CA VAL A 201 -18.14 2.74 -6.07
C VAL A 201 -17.09 1.65 -5.82
N PHE A 202 -16.21 1.42 -6.79
CA PHE A 202 -15.14 0.45 -6.65
C PHE A 202 -14.07 0.90 -5.63
N ALA A 203 -13.70 2.17 -5.61
CA ALA A 203 -12.79 2.72 -4.61
C ALA A 203 -13.35 2.59 -3.18
N ASP A 204 -14.64 2.89 -3.00
CA ASP A 204 -15.34 2.74 -1.74
C ASP A 204 -15.42 1.27 -1.30
N PHE A 205 -15.70 0.37 -2.23
CA PHE A 205 -15.68 -1.08 -1.97
C PHE A 205 -14.30 -1.54 -1.48
N LEU A 206 -13.22 -1.17 -2.18
CA LEU A 206 -11.86 -1.53 -1.80
C LEU A 206 -11.51 -0.95 -0.42
N PHE A 207 -11.86 0.30 -0.17
CA PHE A 207 -11.56 0.99 1.08
C PHE A 207 -12.21 0.32 2.30
N VAL A 208 -13.47 -0.06 2.19
CA VAL A 208 -14.22 -0.70 3.27
C VAL A 208 -13.84 -2.16 3.47
N ASN A 209 -13.47 -2.87 2.37
CA ASN A 209 -13.23 -4.31 2.39
C ASN A 209 -11.75 -4.70 2.40
N SER A 210 -10.81 -3.75 2.48
CA SER A 210 -9.37 -4.06 2.58
C SER A 210 -8.88 -4.01 4.02
N ARG A 211 -7.82 -4.79 4.28
CA ARG A 211 -7.09 -4.76 5.55
C ARG A 211 -5.58 -4.88 5.32
N PHE A 212 -4.80 -4.34 6.24
CA PHE A 212 -3.39 -4.66 6.36
C PHE A 212 -3.21 -6.03 7.00
N GLU A 213 -2.20 -6.75 6.55
CA GLU A 213 -1.91 -8.11 7.01
C GLU A 213 -0.46 -8.20 7.47
N LYS A 214 -0.22 -9.05 8.45
CA LYS A 214 1.12 -9.42 8.84
C LYS A 214 1.65 -10.46 7.84
N SER A 215 2.93 -10.37 7.50
CA SER A 215 3.65 -11.35 6.71
C SER A 215 4.70 -12.06 7.58
N SER A 216 5.39 -13.05 7.07
CA SER A 216 6.49 -13.69 7.80
C SER A 216 7.67 -12.74 7.93
N THR A 217 8.10 -12.46 9.15
CA THR A 217 9.24 -11.58 9.46
C THR A 217 10.54 -12.15 8.89
N GLU A 218 10.72 -13.47 8.94
CA GLU A 218 11.88 -14.15 8.40
C GLU A 218 11.96 -14.04 6.88
N LYS A 219 10.87 -14.36 6.18
CA LYS A 219 10.80 -14.32 4.72
C LYS A 219 10.97 -12.91 4.17
N ASP A 220 10.28 -11.94 4.77
CA ASP A 220 10.20 -10.58 4.25
C ASP A 220 11.20 -9.63 4.90
N LYS A 221 12.02 -10.15 5.84
CA LYS A 221 13.13 -9.42 6.49
C LYS A 221 12.71 -8.08 7.07
N TYR A 222 11.79 -8.11 8.02
CA TYR A 222 11.31 -6.93 8.76
C TYR A 222 11.10 -7.26 10.25
N GLY A 223 10.85 -6.24 11.05
CA GLY A 223 10.58 -6.41 12.49
C GLY A 223 11.83 -6.56 13.35
N TYR A 224 13.01 -6.24 12.80
CA TYR A 224 14.31 -6.28 13.48
C TYR A 224 15.07 -4.99 13.26
N LEU A 225 15.98 -4.64 14.22
CA LEU A 225 16.95 -3.57 14.05
C LEU A 225 18.11 -4.09 13.21
N GLU A 226 18.34 -3.49 12.07
CA GLU A 226 19.45 -3.77 11.16
C GLU A 226 20.35 -2.54 11.02
N ARG A 227 21.67 -2.74 10.95
CA ARG A 227 22.63 -1.65 10.80
C ARG A 227 22.96 -1.42 9.33
N GLU A 228 22.70 -0.22 8.84
CA GLU A 228 23.06 0.22 7.50
C GLU A 228 23.86 1.53 7.61
N ASN A 229 25.07 1.58 7.06
CA ASN A 229 25.94 2.78 7.07
C ASN A 229 26.13 3.41 8.45
N GLY A 230 26.24 2.59 9.50
CA GLY A 230 26.44 3.08 10.87
C GLY A 230 25.19 3.47 11.64
N VAL A 231 24.03 3.47 11.00
CA VAL A 231 22.72 3.80 11.58
C VAL A 231 21.88 2.53 11.71
N TYR A 232 21.07 2.44 12.76
CA TYR A 232 20.11 1.34 12.92
C TYR A 232 18.75 1.72 12.33
N TYR A 233 18.19 0.80 11.54
CA TYR A 233 16.87 0.91 10.96
C TYR A 233 15.99 -0.25 11.40
N PHE A 234 14.73 0.02 11.65
CA PHE A 234 13.69 -0.95 11.86
C PHE A 234 12.77 -0.95 10.65
N LYS A 235 12.46 -2.12 10.09
CA LYS A 235 11.60 -2.22 8.91
C LYS A 235 10.22 -2.75 9.30
N LEU A 236 9.17 -2.23 8.67
CA LEU A 236 7.82 -2.77 8.72
C LEU A 236 7.36 -3.13 7.31
N ASN A 237 6.72 -4.28 7.15
CA ASN A 237 6.28 -4.77 5.84
C ASN A 237 4.84 -4.38 5.55
N LEU A 238 4.57 -3.92 4.33
CA LEU A 238 3.23 -3.60 3.86
C LEU A 238 2.66 -4.76 3.04
N LYS A 239 1.61 -5.36 3.58
CA LYS A 239 0.78 -6.36 2.91
C LYS A 239 -0.68 -5.97 3.05
N ILE A 240 -1.43 -6.05 1.96
CA ILE A 240 -2.85 -5.66 1.93
C ILE A 240 -3.66 -6.77 1.28
N GLY A 241 -4.69 -7.23 1.98
CA GLY A 241 -5.65 -8.19 1.49
C GLY A 241 -7.08 -7.66 1.53
N LEU A 242 -7.99 -8.36 0.84
CA LEU A 242 -9.42 -8.13 0.97
C LEU A 242 -10.00 -8.98 2.09
N LEU A 243 -10.92 -8.38 2.85
CA LEU A 243 -11.70 -9.07 3.88
C LEU A 243 -12.51 -10.20 3.23
N LYS A 244 -12.56 -11.34 3.89
CA LYS A 244 -13.57 -12.38 3.57
C LYS A 244 -14.93 -11.87 4.01
N ARG A 245 -15.91 -11.93 3.16
CA ARG A 245 -17.32 -11.91 3.55
C ARG A 245 -17.75 -13.29 3.98
#